data_7ddc9a1fe0209a4575c7f75c9b34a494
#
_entry.id   7ddc9a1fe0209a4575c7f75c9b34a494
#
_cell.length_a   1.000
_cell.length_b   1.000
_cell.length_c   1.000
_cell.angle_alpha   90.00
_cell.angle_beta   90.00
_cell.angle_gamma   90.00
#
_symmetry.space_group_name_H-M   'P 1'
#
loop_
_entity.id
_entity.type
_entity.pdbx_description
1 polymer ?
#
loop_
_entity_poly.entity_id
_entity_poly.type
_entity_poly.pdbx_seq_one_letter_code
_entity_poly.pdbx_strand_id
1 'polypeptide(L)'
;RYKLFKNSINKKKKLRILHVTNFNVRHNGRLFYNTGRRINNGLLKLGHTVQTLSDRDTISQERKIMDIYGSKSLNQKLLDLVGNFTPDLIVIGHADQISTDTLYLIKKFYPSISISQWFLDKMDDTKWLNNKKRFINKLAYIDSSFCTTHPSSLKFKTHKNIFFMPNPVDETFENLKIYSNKFYKYDLF
;
A
#
# COMPACT_ATOMS: atom_id res chain seq x y z
N ARG A 1 -8.17 9.75 24.68
CA ARG A 1 -8.52 10.41 23.38
C ARG A 1 -8.88 9.43 22.24
N TYR A 2 -9.28 8.21 22.55
CA TYR A 2 -9.79 7.22 21.58
C TYR A 2 -11.32 7.27 21.37
N LYS A 3 -12.02 8.25 21.96
CA LYS A 3 -13.49 8.35 21.95
C LYS A 3 -14.10 9.02 20.70
N LEU A 4 -13.30 9.59 19.80
CA LEU A 4 -13.81 10.39 18.67
C LEU A 4 -14.10 9.60 17.38
N PHE A 5 -13.81 8.29 17.35
CA PHE A 5 -14.08 7.47 16.14
C PHE A 5 -15.36 6.62 16.21
N LYS A 6 -16.15 6.71 17.29
CA LYS A 6 -17.31 5.83 17.46
C LYS A 6 -18.65 6.36 16.92
N ASN A 7 -18.75 7.62 16.50
CA ASN A 7 -20.07 8.24 16.27
C ASN A 7 -20.36 8.75 14.84
N SER A 8 -19.66 8.27 13.81
CA SER A 8 -20.10 8.53 12.43
C SER A 8 -19.86 7.35 11.51
N ILE A 9 -20.34 6.17 11.90
CA ILE A 9 -20.51 5.05 10.98
C ILE A 9 -21.86 5.26 10.25
N ASN A 10 -21.98 6.35 9.52
CA ASN A 10 -22.91 6.45 8.41
C ASN A 10 -22.60 5.30 7.46
N LYS A 11 -23.63 4.66 6.87
CA LYS A 11 -23.52 3.52 5.92
C LYS A 11 -22.25 3.64 5.09
N LYS A 12 -21.24 2.81 5.37
CA LYS A 12 -19.91 2.90 4.77
C LYS A 12 -20.09 2.89 3.26
N LYS A 13 -19.78 4.00 2.60
CA LYS A 13 -19.81 4.08 1.14
C LYS A 13 -18.86 3.02 0.61
N LYS A 14 -19.37 2.10 -0.21
CA LYS A 14 -18.54 1.13 -0.93
C LYS A 14 -17.74 1.87 -1.99
N LEU A 15 -16.44 1.64 -2.01
CA LEU A 15 -15.51 2.28 -2.95
C LEU A 15 -15.01 1.28 -3.98
N ARG A 16 -14.69 1.78 -5.16
CA ARG A 16 -13.82 1.09 -6.13
C ARG A 16 -12.38 1.46 -5.79
N ILE A 17 -11.58 0.48 -5.42
CA ILE A 17 -10.20 0.69 -4.97
C ILE A 17 -9.24 0.00 -5.93
N LEU A 18 -8.26 0.74 -6.44
CA LEU A 18 -7.13 0.18 -7.16
C LEU A 18 -5.95 0.03 -6.20
N HIS A 19 -5.64 -1.21 -5.81
CA HIS A 19 -4.54 -1.50 -4.89
C HIS A 19 -3.28 -1.88 -5.65
N VAL A 20 -2.27 -1.03 -5.59
CA VAL A 20 -0.99 -1.17 -6.30
C VAL A 20 0.11 -1.52 -5.31
N THR A 21 0.62 -2.74 -5.37
CA THR A 21 1.70 -3.22 -4.49
C THR A 21 2.30 -4.53 -5.02
N ASN A 22 3.40 -4.98 -4.42
CA ASN A 22 4.00 -6.26 -4.78
C ASN A 22 3.20 -7.43 -4.15
N PHE A 23 2.43 -8.16 -4.96
CA PHE A 23 1.70 -9.34 -4.53
C PHE A 23 2.53 -10.64 -4.58
N ASN A 24 3.75 -10.58 -5.14
CA ASN A 24 4.68 -11.71 -5.24
C ASN A 24 4.12 -12.93 -6.00
N VAL A 25 3.28 -12.72 -7.01
CA VAL A 25 2.66 -13.78 -7.82
C VAL A 25 3.72 -14.62 -8.53
N ARG A 26 4.81 -14.00 -9.03
CA ARG A 26 5.94 -14.66 -9.70
C ARG A 26 6.66 -15.71 -8.86
N HIS A 27 6.41 -15.75 -7.55
CA HIS A 27 7.04 -16.71 -6.63
C HIS A 27 6.21 -17.97 -6.39
N ASN A 28 5.18 -18.24 -7.20
CA ASN A 28 4.38 -19.47 -7.20
C ASN A 28 3.86 -19.84 -5.79
N GLY A 29 3.34 -18.85 -5.06
CA GLY A 29 2.76 -19.03 -3.73
C GLY A 29 3.75 -18.94 -2.57
N ARG A 30 5.06 -19.07 -2.78
CA ARG A 30 6.07 -19.05 -1.69
C ARG A 30 6.01 -17.79 -0.82
N LEU A 31 5.66 -16.62 -1.42
CA LEU A 31 5.52 -15.34 -0.71
C LEU A 31 4.06 -14.87 -0.71
N PHE A 32 3.12 -15.81 -0.63
CA PHE A 32 1.69 -15.50 -0.62
C PHE A 32 1.29 -14.63 0.58
N TYR A 33 1.81 -14.96 1.77
CA TYR A 33 1.47 -14.30 3.03
C TYR A 33 2.23 -12.99 3.23
N ASN A 34 2.00 -12.02 2.35
CA ASN A 34 2.66 -10.72 2.40
C ASN A 34 1.69 -9.61 2.84
N THR A 35 2.25 -8.47 3.24
CA THR A 35 1.49 -7.32 3.72
C THR A 35 0.49 -6.77 2.70
N GLY A 36 0.86 -6.75 1.42
CA GLY A 36 -0.05 -6.34 0.35
C GLY A 36 -1.32 -7.18 0.35
N ARG A 37 -1.19 -8.50 0.53
CA ARG A 37 -2.31 -9.44 0.61
C ARG A 37 -3.18 -9.18 1.84
N ARG A 38 -2.56 -8.97 3.02
CA ARG A 38 -3.30 -8.66 4.25
C ARG A 38 -4.17 -7.41 4.10
N ILE A 39 -3.58 -6.33 3.59
CA ILE A 39 -4.31 -5.08 3.34
C ILE A 39 -5.40 -5.29 2.29
N ASN A 40 -5.11 -6.00 1.20
CA ASN A 40 -6.10 -6.30 0.16
C ASN A 40 -7.31 -7.06 0.72
N ASN A 41 -7.07 -8.10 1.51
CA ASN A 41 -8.14 -8.87 2.15
C ASN A 41 -8.95 -8.00 3.11
N GLY A 42 -8.31 -7.11 3.86
CA GLY A 42 -8.99 -6.14 4.72
C GLY A 42 -9.92 -5.21 3.93
N LEU A 43 -9.48 -4.70 2.78
CA LEU A 43 -10.31 -3.86 1.90
C LEU A 43 -11.52 -4.63 1.36
N LEU A 44 -11.34 -5.89 0.94
CA LEU A 44 -12.44 -6.76 0.48
C LEU A 44 -13.43 -7.06 1.62
N LYS A 45 -12.94 -7.38 2.83
CA LYS A 45 -13.77 -7.63 4.01
C LYS A 45 -14.60 -6.41 4.41
N LEU A 46 -14.11 -5.21 4.15
CA LEU A 46 -14.87 -3.96 4.34
C LEU A 46 -15.96 -3.76 3.28
N GLY A 47 -16.05 -4.64 2.29
CA GLY A 47 -17.08 -4.63 1.25
C GLY A 47 -16.76 -3.70 0.07
N HIS A 48 -15.50 -3.30 -0.10
CA HIS A 48 -15.06 -2.53 -1.27
C HIS A 48 -14.87 -3.44 -2.49
N THR A 49 -15.01 -2.86 -3.69
CA THR A 49 -14.60 -3.50 -4.94
C THR A 49 -13.12 -3.21 -5.15
N VAL A 50 -12.28 -4.24 -5.18
CA VAL A 50 -10.82 -4.06 -5.24
C VAL A 50 -10.25 -4.67 -6.50
N GLN A 51 -9.66 -3.83 -7.36
CA GLN A 51 -8.78 -4.23 -8.46
C GLN A 51 -7.35 -4.17 -7.98
N THR A 52 -6.52 -5.15 -8.37
CA THR A 52 -5.12 -5.21 -7.95
C THR A 52 -4.17 -4.99 -9.12
N LEU A 53 -3.02 -4.34 -8.86
CA LEU A 53 -1.89 -4.26 -9.77
C LEU A 53 -0.63 -4.62 -8.98
N SER A 54 0.02 -5.74 -9.37
CA SER A 54 1.29 -6.14 -8.78
C SER A 54 2.45 -5.48 -9.53
N ASP A 55 3.09 -4.50 -8.91
CA ASP A 55 4.13 -3.68 -9.55
C ASP A 55 5.33 -4.52 -10.02
N ARG A 56 5.95 -5.27 -9.12
CA ARG A 56 7.16 -6.06 -9.43
C ARG A 56 6.88 -7.28 -10.29
N ASP A 57 5.69 -7.86 -10.19
CA ASP A 57 5.29 -8.98 -11.05
C ASP A 57 5.07 -8.47 -12.49
N THR A 58 4.40 -7.32 -12.66
CA THR A 58 4.21 -6.66 -13.96
C THR A 58 5.56 -6.32 -14.61
N ILE A 59 6.47 -5.71 -13.85
CA ILE A 59 7.84 -5.41 -14.34
C ILE A 59 8.54 -6.68 -14.83
N SER A 60 8.44 -7.77 -14.06
CA SER A 60 9.10 -9.02 -14.42
C SER A 60 8.53 -9.66 -15.70
N GLN A 61 7.22 -9.51 -15.91
CA GLN A 61 6.50 -10.13 -17.02
C GLN A 61 6.52 -9.30 -18.32
N GLU A 62 6.55 -7.97 -18.20
CA GLU A 62 6.36 -7.07 -19.33
C GLU A 62 7.65 -6.37 -19.79
N ARG A 63 8.83 -6.91 -19.47
CA ARG A 63 10.10 -6.43 -19.99
C ARG A 63 10.14 -6.56 -21.51
N LYS A 64 10.53 -5.49 -22.19
CA LYS A 64 10.68 -5.43 -23.64
C LYS A 64 12.07 -4.87 -23.98
N ILE A 65 12.52 -5.08 -25.21
CA ILE A 65 13.82 -4.56 -25.68
C ILE A 65 13.95 -3.04 -25.46
N MET A 66 12.86 -2.29 -25.63
CA MET A 66 12.81 -0.83 -25.40
C MET A 66 12.42 -0.42 -23.98
N ASP A 67 12.08 -1.38 -23.11
CA ASP A 67 11.75 -1.18 -21.68
C ASP A 67 12.37 -2.32 -20.87
N ILE A 68 13.68 -2.38 -20.84
CA ILE A 68 14.48 -3.43 -20.19
C ILE A 68 14.13 -3.54 -18.71
N TYR A 69 13.75 -2.43 -18.08
CA TYR A 69 13.34 -2.38 -16.68
C TYR A 69 11.85 -2.63 -16.47
N GLY A 70 11.03 -2.68 -17.50
CA GLY A 70 9.57 -2.87 -17.41
C GLY A 70 8.81 -1.75 -16.71
N SER A 71 9.49 -0.65 -16.37
CA SER A 71 8.88 0.44 -15.60
C SER A 71 7.94 1.30 -16.44
N LYS A 72 8.23 1.50 -17.72
CA LYS A 72 7.32 2.22 -18.64
C LYS A 72 6.02 1.45 -18.83
N SER A 73 6.12 0.14 -19.09
CA SER A 73 4.96 -0.76 -19.23
C SER A 73 4.10 -0.79 -17.96
N LEU A 74 4.73 -0.85 -16.78
CA LEU A 74 4.01 -0.77 -15.51
C LEU A 74 3.23 0.54 -15.35
N ASN A 75 3.87 1.68 -15.61
CA ASN A 75 3.26 2.99 -15.45
C ASN A 75 2.12 3.20 -16.47
N GLN A 76 2.29 2.75 -17.71
CA GLN A 76 1.23 2.77 -18.72
C GLN A 76 0.05 1.90 -18.28
N LYS A 77 0.30 0.67 -17.81
CA LYS A 77 -0.74 -0.24 -17.32
C LYS A 77 -1.51 0.35 -16.13
N LEU A 78 -0.83 1.11 -15.26
CA LEU A 78 -1.52 1.83 -14.18
C LEU A 78 -2.49 2.87 -14.74
N LEU A 79 -2.07 3.67 -15.74
CA LEU A 79 -2.93 4.66 -16.38
C LEU A 79 -4.13 4.01 -17.08
N ASP A 80 -3.92 2.91 -17.79
CA ASP A 80 -4.98 2.16 -18.46
C ASP A 80 -6.00 1.60 -17.45
N LEU A 81 -5.51 1.05 -16.33
CA LEU A 81 -6.39 0.58 -15.24
C LEU A 81 -7.18 1.72 -14.61
N VAL A 82 -6.57 2.89 -14.41
CA VAL A 82 -7.27 4.07 -13.90
C VAL A 82 -8.38 4.49 -14.85
N GLY A 83 -8.09 4.56 -16.14
CA GLY A 83 -9.08 4.92 -17.18
C GLY A 83 -10.25 3.93 -17.27
N ASN A 84 -9.94 2.63 -17.27
CA ASN A 84 -10.95 1.57 -17.45
C ASN A 84 -11.75 1.28 -16.18
N PHE A 85 -11.08 1.20 -15.02
CA PHE A 85 -11.72 0.86 -13.75
C PHE A 85 -12.33 2.06 -13.05
N THR A 86 -11.83 3.28 -13.33
CA THR A 86 -12.28 4.53 -12.71
C THR A 86 -12.40 4.42 -11.18
N PRO A 87 -11.28 4.18 -10.45
CA PRO A 87 -11.33 3.98 -9.01
C PRO A 87 -11.72 5.25 -8.27
N ASP A 88 -12.36 5.12 -7.10
CA ASP A 88 -12.56 6.22 -6.17
C ASP A 88 -11.27 6.49 -5.36
N LEU A 89 -10.48 5.43 -5.13
CA LEU A 89 -9.26 5.45 -4.34
C LEU A 89 -8.18 4.58 -4.97
N ILE A 90 -6.97 5.10 -5.06
CA ILE A 90 -5.76 4.31 -5.36
C ILE A 90 -4.98 4.14 -4.06
N VAL A 91 -4.65 2.88 -3.70
CA VAL A 91 -3.82 2.56 -2.54
C VAL A 91 -2.48 2.02 -3.03
N ILE A 92 -1.40 2.74 -2.74
CA ILE A 92 -0.04 2.40 -3.18
C ILE A 92 0.77 1.87 -2.00
N GLY A 93 1.29 0.65 -2.12
CA GLY A 93 2.15 0.04 -1.11
C GLY A 93 3.54 -0.29 -1.63
N HIS A 94 4.58 0.38 -1.13
CA HIS A 94 5.97 0.16 -1.55
C HIS A 94 6.20 0.13 -3.08
N ALA A 95 5.30 0.70 -3.86
CA ALA A 95 5.36 0.69 -5.32
C ALA A 95 6.40 1.70 -5.83
N ASP A 96 7.66 1.42 -5.62
CA ASP A 96 8.78 2.31 -5.91
C ASP A 96 8.93 2.62 -7.39
N GLN A 97 8.44 1.74 -8.25
CA GLN A 97 8.53 1.84 -9.70
C GLN A 97 7.40 2.66 -10.33
N ILE A 98 6.40 3.06 -9.53
CA ILE A 98 5.41 4.04 -9.97
C ILE A 98 6.05 5.42 -9.96
N SER A 99 6.11 6.06 -11.12
CA SER A 99 6.74 7.37 -11.29
C SER A 99 5.87 8.51 -10.75
N THR A 100 6.52 9.60 -10.35
CA THR A 100 5.85 10.85 -9.99
C THR A 100 5.06 11.45 -11.15
N ASP A 101 5.56 11.30 -12.37
CA ASP A 101 4.88 11.78 -13.59
C ASP A 101 3.55 11.05 -13.80
N THR A 102 3.52 9.73 -13.56
CA THR A 102 2.28 8.96 -13.62
C THR A 102 1.27 9.44 -12.59
N LEU A 103 1.70 9.71 -11.35
CA LEU A 103 0.82 10.24 -10.31
C LEU A 103 0.33 11.65 -10.65
N TYR A 104 1.20 12.49 -11.21
CA TYR A 104 0.83 13.80 -11.72
C TYR A 104 -0.26 13.71 -12.80
N LEU A 105 -0.08 12.83 -13.79
CA LEU A 105 -1.08 12.62 -14.85
C LEU A 105 -2.42 12.15 -14.29
N ILE A 106 -2.41 11.23 -13.33
CA ILE A 106 -3.63 10.78 -12.66
C ILE A 106 -4.32 11.96 -11.97
N LYS A 107 -3.60 12.75 -11.18
CA LYS A 107 -4.17 13.92 -10.51
C LYS A 107 -4.69 14.99 -11.48
N LYS A 108 -4.01 15.17 -12.61
CA LYS A 108 -4.38 16.14 -13.65
C LYS A 108 -5.66 15.72 -14.38
N PHE A 109 -5.77 14.47 -14.82
CA PHE A 109 -6.88 14.01 -15.65
C PHE A 109 -8.04 13.40 -14.84
N TYR A 110 -7.79 12.98 -13.61
CA TYR A 110 -8.77 12.37 -12.71
C TYR A 110 -8.70 13.00 -11.31
N PRO A 111 -8.97 14.29 -11.17
CA PRO A 111 -8.77 15.05 -9.93
C PRO A 111 -9.65 14.57 -8.76
N SER A 112 -10.74 13.85 -9.04
CA SER A 112 -11.62 13.28 -8.03
C SER A 112 -11.06 12.01 -7.37
N ILE A 113 -10.03 11.37 -7.97
CA ILE A 113 -9.45 10.16 -7.41
C ILE A 113 -8.55 10.54 -6.24
N SER A 114 -8.82 9.94 -5.08
CA SER A 114 -7.92 10.01 -3.94
C SER A 114 -6.77 9.02 -4.08
N ILE A 115 -5.56 9.42 -3.68
CA ILE A 115 -4.38 8.54 -3.68
C ILE A 115 -3.84 8.43 -2.26
N SER A 116 -3.79 7.21 -1.73
CA SER A 116 -3.19 6.88 -0.44
C SER A 116 -1.93 6.05 -0.62
N GLN A 117 -0.98 6.18 0.29
CA GLN A 117 0.15 5.26 0.35
C GLN A 117 0.29 4.62 1.73
N TRP A 118 0.87 3.41 1.79
CA TRP A 118 1.32 2.79 3.02
C TRP A 118 2.79 2.37 2.91
N PHE A 119 3.51 2.45 4.04
CA PHE A 119 4.95 2.22 4.07
C PHE A 119 5.34 1.59 5.41
N LEU A 120 6.00 0.43 5.37
CA LEU A 120 6.30 -0.35 6.56
C LEU A 120 7.78 -0.33 6.97
N ASP A 121 8.67 0.14 6.09
CA ASP A 121 10.08 0.18 6.39
C ASP A 121 10.40 1.30 7.39
N LYS A 122 11.38 1.08 8.25
CA LYS A 122 11.85 2.05 9.22
C LYS A 122 12.42 3.31 8.53
N MET A 123 12.12 4.50 9.07
CA MET A 123 12.47 5.79 8.46
C MET A 123 13.04 6.84 9.42
N ASP A 124 13.15 6.56 10.71
CA ASP A 124 13.41 7.55 11.77
C ASP A 124 14.91 7.81 12.06
N ASP A 125 15.81 7.10 11.38
CA ASP A 125 17.22 7.07 11.64
C ASP A 125 18.01 7.41 10.36
N THR A 126 19.24 7.92 10.51
CA THR A 126 20.14 8.24 9.40
C THR A 126 20.50 7.02 8.55
N LYS A 127 20.58 5.83 9.16
CA LYS A 127 20.79 4.55 8.48
C LYS A 127 19.68 4.24 7.45
N TRP A 128 18.48 4.79 7.64
CA TRP A 128 17.29 4.50 6.84
C TRP A 128 16.87 5.66 5.93
N LEU A 129 17.81 6.58 5.62
CA LEU A 129 17.53 7.73 4.74
C LEU A 129 16.96 7.35 3.39
N ASN A 130 17.38 6.24 2.81
CA ASN A 130 16.84 5.77 1.53
C ASN A 130 15.35 5.41 1.63
N ASN A 131 14.92 4.79 2.73
CA ASN A 131 13.50 4.50 2.97
C ASN A 131 12.70 5.80 3.10
N LYS A 132 13.24 6.75 3.84
CA LYS A 132 12.63 8.07 4.00
C LYS A 132 12.51 8.81 2.66
N LYS A 133 13.56 8.78 1.82
CA LYS A 133 13.54 9.36 0.47
C LYS A 133 12.46 8.72 -0.41
N ARG A 134 12.36 7.39 -0.41
CA ARG A 134 11.34 6.65 -1.15
C ARG A 134 9.92 7.04 -0.72
N PHE A 135 9.69 7.19 0.58
CA PHE A 135 8.41 7.63 1.13
C PHE A 135 8.06 9.06 0.71
N ILE A 136 9.02 9.99 0.82
CA ILE A 136 8.81 11.42 0.54
C ILE A 136 8.58 11.71 -0.95
N ASN A 137 9.25 10.98 -1.83
CA ASN A 137 9.30 11.27 -3.26
C ASN A 137 7.92 11.44 -3.91
N LYS A 138 6.91 10.75 -3.39
CA LYS A 138 5.54 10.77 -3.93
C LYS A 138 4.57 11.68 -3.17
N LEU A 139 4.96 12.25 -2.03
CA LEU A 139 4.05 12.96 -1.13
C LEU A 139 3.31 14.14 -1.78
N ALA A 140 3.90 14.77 -2.80
CA ALA A 140 3.26 15.86 -3.53
C ALA A 140 1.93 15.45 -4.21
N TYR A 141 1.76 14.14 -4.50
CA TYR A 141 0.60 13.59 -5.19
C TYR A 141 -0.25 12.67 -4.30
N ILE A 142 0.12 12.52 -3.03
CA ILE A 142 -0.54 11.63 -2.08
C ILE A 142 -1.44 12.43 -1.15
N ASP A 143 -2.70 12.06 -1.05
CA ASP A 143 -3.68 12.70 -0.18
C ASP A 143 -3.55 12.25 1.28
N SER A 144 -3.16 10.98 1.50
CA SER A 144 -2.93 10.43 2.84
C SER A 144 -1.85 9.34 2.84
N SER A 145 -1.05 9.30 3.90
CA SER A 145 0.03 8.34 4.05
C SER A 145 -0.07 7.60 5.38
N PHE A 146 0.17 6.30 5.34
CA PHE A 146 0.15 5.43 6.51
C PHE A 146 1.51 4.76 6.65
N CYS A 147 2.12 4.82 7.84
CA CYS A 147 3.44 4.22 8.05
C CYS A 147 3.60 3.65 9.45
N THR A 148 4.47 2.65 9.59
CA THR A 148 4.80 2.01 10.88
C THR A 148 5.79 2.83 11.70
N THR A 149 6.56 3.73 11.08
CA THR A 149 7.36 4.71 11.80
C THR A 149 6.46 5.81 12.32
N HIS A 150 6.47 6.08 13.62
CA HIS A 150 5.59 7.09 14.21
C HIS A 150 5.84 8.47 13.57
N PRO A 151 4.80 9.19 13.10
CA PRO A 151 4.96 10.45 12.37
C PRO A 151 5.78 11.53 13.11
N SER A 152 5.72 11.58 14.44
CA SER A 152 6.52 12.54 15.23
C SER A 152 8.01 12.34 15.10
N SER A 153 8.49 11.09 14.86
CA SER A 153 9.92 10.80 14.66
C SER A 153 10.42 11.20 13.27
N LEU A 154 9.52 11.42 12.32
CA LEU A 154 9.89 11.73 10.93
C LEU A 154 10.32 13.19 10.74
N LYS A 155 9.98 14.07 11.69
CA LYS A 155 10.31 15.52 11.67
C LYS A 155 9.90 16.22 10.37
N PHE A 156 8.75 15.86 9.80
CA PHE A 156 8.21 16.55 8.62
C PHE A 156 7.51 17.84 9.03
N LYS A 157 8.04 18.98 8.57
CA LYS A 157 7.51 20.31 8.90
C LYS A 157 6.20 20.65 8.19
N THR A 158 5.87 20.01 7.07
CA THR A 158 4.84 20.49 6.13
C THR A 158 3.75 19.48 5.76
N HIS A 159 3.86 18.20 6.14
CA HIS A 159 2.89 17.16 5.72
C HIS A 159 1.92 16.80 6.85
N LYS A 160 0.65 17.20 6.69
CA LYS A 160 -0.40 17.03 7.71
C LYS A 160 -1.09 15.66 7.69
N ASN A 161 -1.05 14.92 6.56
CA ASN A 161 -1.84 13.72 6.35
C ASN A 161 -0.98 12.44 6.41
N ILE A 162 -0.10 12.36 7.42
CA ILE A 162 0.70 11.17 7.69
C ILE A 162 0.23 10.57 9.01
N PHE A 163 -0.16 9.30 8.97
CA PHE A 163 -0.76 8.58 10.08
C PHE A 163 0.07 7.35 10.45
N PHE A 164 0.10 7.04 11.74
CA PHE A 164 0.64 5.78 12.21
C PHE A 164 -0.28 4.62 11.82
N MET A 165 0.29 3.55 11.31
CA MET A 165 -0.38 2.30 11.02
C MET A 165 0.48 1.14 11.55
N PRO A 166 0.00 0.32 12.48
CA PRO A 166 0.71 -0.89 12.90
C PRO A 166 0.80 -1.89 11.74
N ASN A 167 1.68 -2.87 11.86
CA ASN A 167 1.73 -3.96 10.88
C ASN A 167 0.36 -4.65 10.80
N PRO A 168 -0.23 -4.77 9.61
CA PRO A 168 -1.52 -5.41 9.47
C PRO A 168 -1.42 -6.92 9.67
N VAL A 169 -2.44 -7.48 10.28
CA VAL A 169 -2.67 -8.92 10.41
C VAL A 169 -3.93 -9.32 9.64
N ASP A 170 -4.02 -10.56 9.23
CA ASP A 170 -5.19 -11.11 8.57
C ASP A 170 -5.58 -12.46 9.20
N GLU A 171 -6.72 -12.49 9.84
CA GLU A 171 -7.24 -13.67 10.53
C GLU A 171 -7.48 -14.89 9.62
N THR A 172 -7.53 -14.70 8.29
CA THR A 172 -7.71 -15.83 7.36
C THR A 172 -6.51 -16.75 7.31
N PHE A 173 -5.33 -16.27 7.68
CA PHE A 173 -4.10 -17.07 7.73
C PHE A 173 -3.25 -16.84 8.99
N GLU A 174 -3.58 -15.85 9.82
CA GLU A 174 -2.91 -15.58 11.10
C GLU A 174 -3.85 -15.91 12.28
N ASN A 175 -4.30 -17.16 12.34
CA ASN A 175 -5.34 -17.61 13.27
C ASN A 175 -4.85 -18.63 14.32
N LEU A 176 -3.55 -18.86 14.39
CA LEU A 176 -2.94 -19.83 15.32
C LEU A 176 -2.98 -19.38 16.78
N LYS A 177 -4.04 -19.16 17.40
CA LYS A 177 -4.21 -18.73 18.81
C LYS A 177 -3.27 -19.45 19.81
N ILE A 178 -1.96 -19.43 19.54
CA ILE A 178 -0.92 -20.15 20.31
C ILE A 178 -0.88 -19.70 21.77
N TYR A 179 -1.32 -18.46 22.06
CA TYR A 179 -1.43 -17.95 23.43
C TYR A 179 -2.38 -18.78 24.32
N SER A 180 -3.23 -19.61 23.75
CA SER A 180 -4.11 -20.52 24.49
C SER A 180 -3.48 -21.90 24.76
N ASN A 181 -2.30 -22.18 24.24
CA ASN A 181 -1.60 -23.43 24.48
C ASN A 181 -1.08 -23.48 25.92
N LYS A 182 -1.24 -24.62 26.57
CA LYS A 182 -0.70 -24.86 27.95
C LYS A 182 0.79 -25.19 27.94
N PHE A 183 1.30 -25.73 26.82
CA PHE A 183 2.68 -26.14 26.67
C PHE A 183 3.23 -25.60 25.34
N TYR A 184 4.43 -25.05 25.38
CA TYR A 184 5.16 -24.57 24.23
C TYR A 184 6.42 -25.42 24.04
N LYS A 185 6.77 -25.68 22.78
CA LYS A 185 8.03 -26.36 22.46
C LYS A 185 9.25 -25.45 22.71
N TYR A 186 9.05 -24.15 22.57
CA TYR A 186 10.05 -23.12 22.79
C TYR A 186 9.42 -21.95 23.52
N ASP A 187 10.14 -21.33 24.46
CA ASP A 187 9.71 -20.14 25.19
C ASP A 187 10.04 -18.87 24.41
N LEU A 188 11.03 -18.94 23.53
CA LEU A 188 11.49 -17.86 22.65
C LEU A 188 11.98 -18.42 21.31
N PHE A 189 11.77 -17.64 20.22
CA PHE A 189 12.35 -17.95 18.90
C PHE A 189 12.63 -16.67 18.09
#